data_018b1bd3912fa35761ee2d624412ab66
#
_entry.id   018b1bd3912fa35761ee2d624412ab66
#
_cell.length_a   1.000
_cell.length_b   1.000
_cell.length_c   1.000
_cell.angle_alpha   90.00
_cell.angle_beta   90.00
_cell.angle_gamma   90.00
#
_symmetry.space_group_name_H-M   'P 1'
#
loop_
_entity.id
_entity.type
_entity.pdbx_description
1 polymer ?
#
loop_
_entity_poly.entity_id
_entity_poly.type
_entity_poly.pdbx_seq_one_letter_code
_entity_poly.pdbx_strand_id
1 'polypeptide(L)'
;MAFIAGAGAANVDLLYENMPKIPDIGEEVYTDKFSLQLGGGLPATLINLGRLGIEAKIATELGDDMFSAFAREKFCENGVTPVNIYKGNGIPLNITSAIILENDRSFITYGKGSIEPSDEAKETFYSIAKGAKLCLMQPGAFLEVYKQLKAEGTTMVLDMSWDEDMSLEKYSDLLEVADIYTPNQKEAMRITGTNDPHDAARALKKYFDKVVVKVDKDGCIGIDGGEEFFVKSVEEFKNKDSTGAGDAFLAGLCYGLFYDFPFKDCIKFGNITGGKAVTEVGALTAYVNEEELLRYKKEKF
;
A
#
# COMPACT_ATOMS: atom_id res chain seq x y z
N MET A 1 -11.32 13.61 -15.78
CA MET A 1 -9.91 13.75 -15.39
C MET A 1 -9.33 12.35 -15.23
N ALA A 2 -8.03 12.18 -15.37
CA ALA A 2 -7.38 10.90 -15.07
C ALA A 2 -7.42 10.63 -13.56
N PHE A 3 -7.51 9.38 -13.16
CA PHE A 3 -7.58 8.97 -11.75
C PHE A 3 -6.91 7.61 -11.54
N ILE A 4 -6.71 7.24 -10.29
CA ILE A 4 -6.22 5.92 -9.86
C ILE A 4 -7.34 5.18 -9.14
N ALA A 5 -7.45 3.87 -9.35
CA ALA A 5 -8.43 3.04 -8.67
C ALA A 5 -7.81 1.81 -8.01
N GLY A 6 -8.53 1.24 -7.06
CA GLY A 6 -8.17 -0.03 -6.43
C GLY A 6 -9.33 -0.62 -5.64
N ALA A 7 -9.19 -1.88 -5.24
CA ALA A 7 -10.11 -2.54 -4.33
C ALA A 7 -9.32 -3.15 -3.16
N GLY A 8 -9.75 -2.90 -1.93
CA GLY A 8 -9.04 -3.40 -0.76
C GLY A 8 -9.81 -3.20 0.54
N ALA A 9 -9.45 -4.02 1.54
CA ALA A 9 -10.04 -3.94 2.86
C ALA A 9 -9.44 -2.76 3.64
N ALA A 10 -10.31 -1.90 4.15
CA ALA A 10 -9.90 -0.87 5.10
C ALA A 10 -9.73 -1.47 6.51
N ASN A 11 -8.79 -0.93 7.27
CA ASN A 11 -8.53 -1.26 8.65
C ASN A 11 -8.63 0.00 9.51
N VAL A 12 -9.14 -0.11 10.73
CA VAL A 12 -9.12 0.98 11.70
C VAL A 12 -8.21 0.57 12.84
N ASP A 13 -7.17 1.37 13.08
CA ASP A 13 -6.14 1.12 14.08
C ASP A 13 -6.40 1.99 15.32
N LEU A 14 -6.56 1.35 16.47
CA LEU A 14 -6.62 1.96 17.80
C LEU A 14 -5.23 1.87 18.41
N LEU A 15 -4.48 2.96 18.39
CA LEU A 15 -3.09 3.00 18.84
C LEU A 15 -3.04 3.48 20.30
N TYR A 16 -2.61 2.60 21.19
CA TYR A 16 -2.32 2.89 22.61
C TYR A 16 -0.79 3.04 22.73
N GLU A 17 -0.29 4.27 22.72
CA GLU A 17 1.14 4.56 22.74
C GLU A 17 1.64 4.79 24.19
N ASN A 18 2.96 4.74 24.39
CA ASN A 18 3.60 4.93 25.70
C ASN A 18 3.12 3.94 26.76
N MET A 19 2.67 2.76 26.36
CA MET A 19 2.24 1.73 27.31
C MET A 19 3.43 1.25 28.14
N PRO A 20 3.32 1.21 29.48
CA PRO A 20 4.42 0.75 30.35
C PRO A 20 4.63 -0.77 30.25
N LYS A 21 3.58 -1.51 29.96
CA LYS A 21 3.57 -2.97 29.77
C LYS A 21 2.30 -3.44 29.07
N ILE A 22 2.28 -4.69 28.65
CA ILE A 22 1.04 -5.40 28.30
C ILE A 22 0.32 -5.76 29.60
N PRO A 23 -1.00 -5.51 29.75
CA PRO A 23 -1.76 -5.86 30.95
C PRO A 23 -1.74 -7.37 31.22
N ASP A 24 -1.57 -7.76 32.48
CA ASP A 24 -1.79 -9.13 32.93
C ASP A 24 -3.30 -9.43 33.04
N ILE A 25 -3.65 -10.71 33.19
CA ILE A 25 -5.06 -11.13 33.34
C ILE A 25 -5.67 -10.45 34.58
N GLY A 26 -6.73 -9.67 34.36
CA GLY A 26 -7.44 -8.94 35.41
C GLY A 26 -6.83 -7.59 35.79
N GLU A 27 -5.76 -7.17 35.10
CA GLU A 27 -5.12 -5.87 35.32
C GLU A 27 -5.66 -4.81 34.35
N GLU A 28 -5.70 -3.57 34.81
CA GLU A 28 -5.97 -2.39 34.03
C GLU A 28 -4.71 -1.51 33.98
N VAL A 29 -4.26 -1.13 32.78
CA VAL A 29 -3.10 -0.26 32.57
C VAL A 29 -3.52 0.97 31.80
N TYR A 30 -3.05 2.14 32.25
CA TYR A 30 -3.40 3.43 31.67
C TYR A 30 -2.28 3.96 30.79
N THR A 31 -2.64 4.63 29.69
CA THR A 31 -1.78 5.48 28.88
C THR A 31 -2.44 6.83 28.68
N ASP A 32 -1.64 7.86 28.50
CA ASP A 32 -2.06 9.23 28.18
C ASP A 32 -2.05 9.55 26.70
N LYS A 33 -1.63 8.59 25.85
CA LYS A 33 -1.50 8.77 24.40
C LYS A 33 -2.30 7.72 23.63
N PHE A 34 -3.36 8.20 22.98
CA PHE A 34 -4.24 7.39 22.15
C PHE A 34 -4.51 8.08 20.81
N SER A 35 -4.53 7.32 19.74
CA SER A 35 -4.98 7.80 18.43
C SER A 35 -5.81 6.75 17.69
N LEU A 36 -6.72 7.23 16.85
CA LEU A 36 -7.52 6.42 15.93
C LEU A 36 -7.02 6.74 14.51
N GLN A 37 -6.58 5.72 13.78
CA GLN A 37 -6.03 5.88 12.44
C GLN A 37 -6.72 4.95 11.44
N LEU A 38 -6.83 5.40 10.19
CA LEU A 38 -7.18 4.51 9.09
C LEU A 38 -5.93 3.81 8.61
N GLY A 39 -6.02 2.50 8.42
CA GLY A 39 -4.97 1.63 7.93
C GLY A 39 -5.47 0.73 6.78
N GLY A 40 -4.71 -0.32 6.53
CA GLY A 40 -4.87 -1.20 5.37
C GLY A 40 -3.91 -0.78 4.26
N GLY A 41 -3.26 -1.74 3.60
CA GLY A 41 -2.20 -1.47 2.63
C GLY A 41 -2.67 -0.60 1.46
N LEU A 42 -3.56 -1.13 0.63
CA LEU A 42 -4.09 -0.39 -0.52
C LEU A 42 -4.85 0.88 -0.14
N PRO A 43 -5.71 0.91 0.90
CA PRO A 43 -6.29 2.15 1.43
C PRO A 43 -5.25 3.22 1.78
N ALA A 44 -4.18 2.84 2.47
CA ALA A 44 -3.11 3.78 2.84
C ALA A 44 -2.37 4.33 1.62
N THR A 45 -2.13 3.50 0.61
CA THR A 45 -1.56 3.93 -0.67
C THR A 45 -2.44 4.97 -1.36
N LEU A 46 -3.75 4.71 -1.47
CA LEU A 46 -4.68 5.66 -2.13
C LEU A 46 -4.82 6.97 -1.37
N ILE A 47 -4.81 6.95 -0.02
CA ILE A 47 -4.80 8.16 0.80
C ILE A 47 -3.54 8.99 0.54
N ASN A 48 -2.37 8.36 0.49
CA ASN A 48 -1.13 9.06 0.18
C ASN A 48 -1.16 9.65 -1.25
N LEU A 49 -1.76 8.96 -2.22
CA LEU A 49 -1.97 9.51 -3.58
C LEU A 49 -2.90 10.73 -3.57
N GLY A 50 -4.00 10.68 -2.81
CA GLY A 50 -4.89 11.83 -2.65
C GLY A 50 -4.19 13.04 -2.01
N ARG A 51 -3.32 12.82 -1.02
CA ARG A 51 -2.46 13.86 -0.42
C ARG A 51 -1.45 14.46 -1.41
N LEU A 52 -1.07 13.69 -2.43
CA LEU A 52 -0.26 14.14 -3.56
C LEU A 52 -1.10 14.79 -4.68
N GLY A 53 -2.40 15.04 -4.46
CA GLY A 53 -3.27 15.74 -5.40
C GLY A 53 -3.85 14.86 -6.52
N ILE A 54 -3.70 13.54 -6.46
CA ILE A 54 -4.26 12.62 -7.47
C ILE A 54 -5.66 12.17 -7.02
N GLU A 55 -6.65 12.32 -7.90
CA GLU A 55 -7.98 11.74 -7.70
C GLU A 55 -7.88 10.22 -7.59
N ALA A 56 -8.41 9.66 -6.51
CA ALA A 56 -8.37 8.23 -6.25
C ALA A 56 -9.76 7.68 -5.91
N LYS A 57 -10.03 6.43 -6.32
CA LYS A 57 -11.28 5.72 -6.03
C LYS A 57 -10.99 4.36 -5.43
N ILE A 58 -11.75 3.99 -4.40
CA ILE A 58 -11.59 2.69 -3.76
C ILE A 58 -12.91 1.95 -3.67
N ALA A 59 -12.94 0.68 -4.10
CA ALA A 59 -13.97 -0.26 -3.73
C ALA A 59 -13.57 -0.93 -2.41
N THR A 60 -14.37 -0.75 -1.36
CA THR A 60 -14.08 -1.28 -0.04
C THR A 60 -15.36 -1.59 0.71
N GLU A 61 -15.29 -2.47 1.68
CA GLU A 61 -16.44 -2.84 2.50
C GLU A 61 -16.66 -1.80 3.59
N LEU A 62 -17.85 -1.18 3.63
CA LEU A 62 -18.24 -0.16 4.61
C LEU A 62 -19.67 -0.41 5.10
N GLY A 63 -19.85 -0.56 6.41
CA GLY A 63 -21.16 -0.70 7.05
C GLY A 63 -21.78 0.64 7.48
N ASP A 64 -22.80 0.57 8.33
CA ASP A 64 -23.44 1.74 8.94
C ASP A 64 -22.93 2.00 10.39
N ASP A 65 -21.81 1.37 10.75
CA ASP A 65 -21.18 1.49 12.05
C ASP A 65 -20.24 2.71 12.14
N MET A 66 -19.81 3.03 13.37
CA MET A 66 -18.95 4.18 13.64
C MET A 66 -17.57 4.11 12.99
N PHE A 67 -17.01 2.91 12.84
CA PHE A 67 -15.67 2.73 12.23
C PHE A 67 -15.76 2.92 10.71
N SER A 68 -16.83 2.43 10.09
CA SER A 68 -17.11 2.68 8.68
C SER A 68 -17.38 4.17 8.40
N ALA A 69 -18.06 4.89 9.32
CA ALA A 69 -18.24 6.33 9.21
C ALA A 69 -16.90 7.08 9.27
N PHE A 70 -16.05 6.72 10.24
CA PHE A 70 -14.69 7.25 10.37
C PHE A 70 -13.86 6.99 9.09
N ALA A 71 -13.89 5.76 8.57
CA ALA A 71 -13.15 5.42 7.34
C ALA A 71 -13.60 6.27 6.15
N ARG A 72 -14.94 6.45 5.95
CA ARG A 72 -15.48 7.32 4.88
C ARG A 72 -14.97 8.75 5.01
N GLU A 73 -15.02 9.31 6.23
CA GLU A 73 -14.51 10.65 6.51
C GLU A 73 -13.05 10.77 6.12
N LYS A 74 -12.19 9.84 6.57
CA LYS A 74 -10.75 9.86 6.28
C LYS A 74 -10.43 9.70 4.79
N PHE A 75 -11.15 8.87 4.06
CA PHE A 75 -11.02 8.79 2.61
C PHE A 75 -11.36 10.14 1.93
N CYS A 76 -12.52 10.70 2.25
CA CYS A 76 -12.99 11.95 1.64
C CYS A 76 -12.06 13.14 1.96
N GLU A 77 -11.61 13.28 3.21
CA GLU A 77 -10.66 14.32 3.64
C GLU A 77 -9.36 14.30 2.82
N ASN A 78 -8.96 13.12 2.34
CA ASN A 78 -7.72 12.93 1.59
C ASN A 78 -7.95 12.77 0.07
N GLY A 79 -9.09 13.20 -0.47
CA GLY A 79 -9.33 13.18 -1.92
C GLY A 79 -9.58 11.78 -2.52
N VAL A 80 -9.91 10.80 -1.68
CA VAL A 80 -10.25 9.43 -2.11
C VAL A 80 -11.77 9.26 -2.06
N THR A 81 -12.36 8.76 -3.15
CA THR A 81 -13.80 8.46 -3.22
C THR A 81 -14.02 6.98 -2.83
N PRO A 82 -14.55 6.69 -1.64
CA PRO A 82 -14.87 5.33 -1.25
C PRO A 82 -16.22 4.89 -1.85
N VAL A 83 -16.24 3.71 -2.45
CA VAL A 83 -17.45 3.06 -2.94
C VAL A 83 -17.66 1.76 -2.17
N ASN A 84 -18.82 1.66 -1.54
CA ASN A 84 -19.15 0.50 -0.70
C ASN A 84 -19.51 -0.73 -1.54
N ILE A 85 -18.85 -1.85 -1.23
CA ILE A 85 -19.17 -3.17 -1.82
C ILE A 85 -19.74 -4.16 -0.79
N TYR A 86 -19.95 -3.73 0.46
CA TYR A 86 -20.51 -4.56 1.53
C TYR A 86 -22.05 -4.56 1.51
N LYS A 87 -22.63 -5.76 1.62
CA LYS A 87 -24.11 -5.97 1.64
C LYS A 87 -24.57 -6.70 2.91
N GLY A 88 -23.65 -6.96 3.83
CA GLY A 88 -23.95 -7.67 5.07
C GLY A 88 -24.43 -6.74 6.18
N ASN A 89 -24.63 -7.33 7.36
CA ASN A 89 -24.93 -6.63 8.61
C ASN A 89 -23.72 -6.68 9.56
N GLY A 90 -23.52 -5.63 10.33
CA GLY A 90 -22.42 -5.51 11.30
C GLY A 90 -21.21 -4.74 10.76
N ILE A 91 -20.07 -4.89 11.43
CA ILE A 91 -18.83 -4.17 11.12
C ILE A 91 -18.03 -4.98 10.07
N PRO A 92 -17.86 -4.48 8.83
CA PRO A 92 -17.10 -5.19 7.80
C PRO A 92 -15.60 -4.96 7.89
N LEU A 93 -15.18 -3.84 8.49
CA LEU A 93 -13.77 -3.43 8.60
C LEU A 93 -13.00 -4.33 9.56
N ASN A 94 -11.70 -4.47 9.32
CA ASN A 94 -10.79 -4.91 10.36
C ASN A 94 -10.59 -3.79 11.38
N ILE A 95 -10.53 -4.14 12.65
CA ILE A 95 -10.25 -3.21 13.76
C ILE A 95 -9.07 -3.78 14.53
N THR A 96 -7.96 -3.05 14.57
CA THR A 96 -6.74 -3.47 15.25
C THR A 96 -6.46 -2.58 16.45
N SER A 97 -6.41 -3.15 17.65
CA SER A 97 -5.84 -2.48 18.82
C SER A 97 -4.33 -2.77 18.86
N ALA A 98 -3.51 -1.73 18.76
CA ALA A 98 -2.07 -1.79 18.87
C ALA A 98 -1.63 -1.27 20.24
N ILE A 99 -1.02 -2.12 21.04
CA ILE A 99 -0.39 -1.79 22.32
C ILE A 99 1.08 -1.53 22.03
N ILE A 100 1.51 -0.28 22.14
CA ILE A 100 2.84 0.18 21.74
C ILE A 100 3.68 0.47 22.99
N LEU A 101 4.69 -0.34 23.20
CA LEU A 101 5.72 -0.22 24.23
C LEU A 101 6.91 0.57 23.69
N GLU A 102 7.87 0.89 24.54
CA GLU A 102 9.10 1.60 24.14
C GLU A 102 9.88 0.88 23.02
N ASN A 103 9.97 -0.46 23.09
CA ASN A 103 10.83 -1.25 22.21
C ASN A 103 10.09 -2.28 21.36
N ASP A 104 8.77 -2.45 21.55
CA ASP A 104 7.98 -3.48 20.85
C ASP A 104 6.50 -3.13 20.85
N ARG A 105 5.70 -3.93 20.16
CA ARG A 105 4.25 -3.76 20.05
C ARG A 105 3.51 -5.07 19.98
N SER A 106 2.26 -5.06 20.46
CA SER A 106 1.34 -6.20 20.38
C SER A 106 0.04 -5.76 19.73
N PHE A 107 -0.60 -6.70 19.02
CA PHE A 107 -1.82 -6.42 18.28
C PHE A 107 -2.95 -7.37 18.67
N ILE A 108 -4.17 -6.83 18.71
CA ILE A 108 -5.41 -7.59 18.77
C ILE A 108 -6.27 -7.11 17.61
N THR A 109 -6.60 -8.00 16.68
CA THR A 109 -7.38 -7.64 15.50
C THR A 109 -8.73 -8.35 15.49
N TYR A 110 -9.81 -7.58 15.40
CA TYR A 110 -11.11 -8.05 14.96
C TYR A 110 -11.16 -8.02 13.43
N GLY A 111 -11.57 -9.12 12.83
CA GLY A 111 -11.71 -9.22 11.37
C GLY A 111 -12.35 -10.54 10.97
N LYS A 112 -12.99 -10.58 9.82
CA LYS A 112 -13.66 -11.78 9.29
C LYS A 112 -12.78 -12.59 8.33
N GLY A 113 -11.53 -12.19 8.14
CA GLY A 113 -10.66 -12.74 7.09
C GLY A 113 -11.10 -12.29 5.68
N SER A 114 -10.49 -12.87 4.65
CA SER A 114 -10.89 -12.60 3.27
C SER A 114 -12.23 -13.25 2.98
N ILE A 115 -13.22 -12.45 2.59
CA ILE A 115 -14.51 -12.93 2.07
C ILE A 115 -14.45 -12.79 0.56
N GLU A 116 -14.87 -13.83 -0.17
CA GLU A 116 -15.02 -13.74 -1.61
C GLU A 116 -16.06 -12.66 -1.97
N PRO A 117 -15.70 -11.66 -2.78
CA PRO A 117 -16.64 -10.61 -3.18
C PRO A 117 -17.74 -11.21 -4.06
N SER A 118 -18.96 -10.73 -3.88
CA SER A 118 -20.08 -11.07 -4.74
C SER A 118 -19.85 -10.59 -6.18
N ASP A 119 -20.60 -11.12 -7.13
CA ASP A 119 -20.55 -10.65 -8.52
C ASP A 119 -20.93 -9.15 -8.61
N GLU A 120 -21.90 -8.69 -7.81
CA GLU A 120 -22.24 -7.26 -7.71
C GLU A 120 -21.07 -6.41 -7.21
N ALA A 121 -20.29 -6.92 -6.25
CA ALA A 121 -19.08 -6.23 -5.77
C ALA A 121 -18.00 -6.14 -6.87
N LYS A 122 -17.84 -7.21 -7.66
CA LYS A 122 -16.92 -7.23 -8.81
C LYS A 122 -17.37 -6.24 -9.90
N GLU A 123 -18.65 -6.21 -10.23
CA GLU A 123 -19.24 -5.24 -11.17
C GLU A 123 -19.10 -3.80 -10.68
N THR A 124 -19.31 -3.55 -9.38
CA THR A 124 -19.14 -2.25 -8.77
C THR A 124 -17.69 -1.80 -8.88
N PHE A 125 -16.74 -2.66 -8.52
CA PHE A 125 -15.32 -2.34 -8.65
C PHE A 125 -14.92 -2.06 -10.11
N TYR A 126 -15.33 -2.89 -11.05
CA TYR A 126 -15.09 -2.63 -12.46
C TYR A 126 -15.65 -1.27 -12.91
N SER A 127 -16.88 -0.96 -12.52
CA SER A 127 -17.54 0.30 -12.89
C SER A 127 -16.80 1.54 -12.42
N ILE A 128 -16.26 1.54 -11.18
CA ILE A 128 -15.52 2.69 -10.65
C ILE A 128 -14.09 2.77 -11.16
N ALA A 129 -13.48 1.64 -11.53
CA ALA A 129 -12.10 1.57 -12.01
C ALA A 129 -11.98 1.74 -13.53
N LYS A 130 -13.08 1.58 -14.28
CA LYS A 130 -13.11 1.76 -15.73
C LYS A 130 -12.64 3.16 -16.13
N GLY A 131 -11.61 3.20 -17.00
CA GLY A 131 -10.98 4.44 -17.45
C GLY A 131 -9.96 5.02 -16.46
N ALA A 132 -9.62 4.31 -15.38
CA ALA A 132 -8.48 4.67 -14.54
C ALA A 132 -7.18 4.63 -15.33
N LYS A 133 -6.26 5.58 -15.08
CA LYS A 133 -4.92 5.54 -15.66
C LYS A 133 -4.08 4.42 -15.06
N LEU A 134 -4.18 4.23 -13.74
CA LEU A 134 -3.55 3.14 -13.00
C LEU A 134 -4.61 2.41 -12.16
N CYS A 135 -4.47 1.11 -12.03
CA CYS A 135 -5.22 0.30 -11.07
C CYS A 135 -4.24 -0.42 -10.13
N LEU A 136 -4.43 -0.23 -8.83
CA LEU A 136 -3.66 -0.95 -7.81
C LEU A 136 -4.25 -2.34 -7.64
N MET A 137 -3.39 -3.35 -7.77
CA MET A 137 -3.73 -4.76 -7.63
C MET A 137 -3.18 -5.32 -6.32
N GLN A 138 -3.92 -6.25 -5.76
CA GLN A 138 -3.46 -7.12 -4.66
C GLN A 138 -3.99 -8.54 -4.88
N PRO A 139 -3.39 -9.58 -4.24
CA PRO A 139 -3.94 -10.92 -4.28
C PRO A 139 -5.38 -10.96 -3.76
N GLY A 140 -6.22 -11.77 -4.39
CA GLY A 140 -7.62 -11.94 -4.00
C GLY A 140 -8.54 -12.14 -5.19
N ALA A 141 -9.83 -11.97 -4.97
CA ALA A 141 -10.88 -12.42 -5.86
C ALA A 141 -11.25 -11.45 -7.01
N PHE A 142 -10.45 -10.40 -7.25
CA PHE A 142 -10.72 -9.44 -8.33
C PHE A 142 -9.91 -9.70 -9.61
N LEU A 143 -9.28 -10.86 -9.76
CA LEU A 143 -8.40 -11.17 -10.90
C LEU A 143 -9.07 -10.93 -12.26
N GLU A 144 -10.32 -11.37 -12.44
CA GLU A 144 -11.05 -11.19 -13.70
C GLU A 144 -11.36 -9.72 -13.99
N VAL A 145 -11.60 -8.90 -12.97
CA VAL A 145 -11.76 -7.45 -13.11
C VAL A 145 -10.43 -6.83 -13.55
N TYR A 146 -9.31 -7.24 -12.95
CA TYR A 146 -7.98 -6.77 -13.34
C TYR A 146 -7.66 -7.10 -14.81
N LYS A 147 -7.95 -8.34 -15.26
CA LYS A 147 -7.78 -8.75 -16.67
C LYS A 147 -8.57 -7.86 -17.62
N GLN A 148 -9.82 -7.55 -17.25
CA GLN A 148 -10.69 -6.71 -18.07
C GLN A 148 -10.18 -5.26 -18.14
N LEU A 149 -9.79 -4.67 -17.02
CA LEU A 149 -9.24 -3.32 -16.97
C LEU A 149 -7.93 -3.21 -17.76
N LYS A 150 -7.04 -4.21 -17.66
CA LYS A 150 -5.82 -4.28 -18.46
C LYS A 150 -6.12 -4.33 -19.96
N ALA A 151 -7.07 -5.14 -20.38
CA ALA A 151 -7.49 -5.23 -21.79
C ALA A 151 -8.06 -3.90 -22.33
N GLU A 152 -8.57 -3.03 -21.46
CA GLU A 152 -9.06 -1.70 -21.78
C GLU A 152 -7.97 -0.60 -21.71
N GLY A 153 -6.71 -0.98 -21.41
CA GLY A 153 -5.55 -0.09 -21.42
C GLY A 153 -5.18 0.55 -20.08
N THR A 154 -5.79 0.09 -18.96
CA THR A 154 -5.37 0.53 -17.63
C THR A 154 -4.02 -0.10 -17.26
N THR A 155 -3.08 0.70 -16.76
CA THR A 155 -1.81 0.17 -16.24
C THR A 155 -2.02 -0.47 -14.88
N MET A 156 -1.56 -1.72 -14.73
CA MET A 156 -1.79 -2.56 -13.56
C MET A 156 -0.56 -2.59 -12.66
N VAL A 157 -0.69 -2.09 -11.43
CA VAL A 157 0.42 -2.04 -10.46
C VAL A 157 0.11 -2.99 -9.29
N LEU A 158 0.92 -4.04 -9.16
CA LEU A 158 0.77 -5.07 -8.14
C LEU A 158 1.63 -4.78 -6.92
N ASP A 159 1.02 -4.82 -5.75
CA ASP A 159 1.70 -4.94 -4.46
C ASP A 159 1.11 -6.12 -3.69
N MET A 160 1.96 -6.88 -3.02
CA MET A 160 1.55 -8.07 -2.27
C MET A 160 2.10 -8.01 -0.86
N SER A 161 1.31 -8.48 0.10
CA SER A 161 1.80 -8.72 1.45
C SER A 161 2.65 -9.99 1.49
N TRP A 162 3.49 -10.11 2.53
CA TRP A 162 4.26 -11.32 2.78
C TRP A 162 3.37 -12.57 2.85
N ASP A 163 3.82 -13.62 2.19
CA ASP A 163 3.21 -14.95 2.22
C ASP A 163 4.34 -16.01 2.31
N GLU A 164 4.25 -16.91 3.28
CA GLU A 164 5.27 -17.95 3.48
C GLU A 164 5.38 -18.91 2.30
N ASP A 165 4.30 -19.12 1.56
CA ASP A 165 4.25 -19.99 0.38
C ASP A 165 4.37 -19.23 -0.95
N MET A 166 4.87 -17.99 -0.89
CA MET A 166 5.03 -17.13 -2.07
C MET A 166 5.93 -17.77 -3.12
N SER A 167 5.43 -17.92 -4.33
CA SER A 167 6.17 -18.45 -5.48
C SER A 167 5.62 -17.89 -6.80
N LEU A 168 6.46 -17.90 -7.84
CA LEU A 168 6.04 -17.48 -9.21
C LEU A 168 4.89 -18.32 -9.74
N GLU A 169 4.86 -19.62 -9.39
CA GLU A 169 3.79 -20.53 -9.80
C GLU A 169 2.45 -20.17 -9.14
N LYS A 170 2.46 -19.96 -7.81
CA LYS A 170 1.26 -19.62 -7.04
C LYS A 170 0.60 -18.33 -7.51
N TYR A 171 1.39 -17.34 -7.89
CA TYR A 171 0.91 -16.02 -8.29
C TYR A 171 0.98 -15.75 -9.80
N SER A 172 1.21 -16.79 -10.64
CA SER A 172 1.37 -16.66 -12.08
C SER A 172 0.30 -15.80 -12.74
N ASP A 173 -0.98 -16.05 -12.42
CA ASP A 173 -2.12 -15.34 -13.00
C ASP A 173 -2.12 -13.83 -12.68
N LEU A 174 -1.71 -13.46 -11.46
CA LEU A 174 -1.58 -12.06 -11.06
C LEU A 174 -0.38 -11.39 -11.72
N LEU A 175 0.75 -12.10 -11.79
CA LEU A 175 1.98 -11.60 -12.41
C LEU A 175 1.81 -11.37 -13.92
N GLU A 176 1.03 -12.21 -14.61
CA GLU A 176 0.70 -12.02 -16.03
C GLU A 176 -0.17 -10.79 -16.29
N VAL A 177 -1.03 -10.45 -15.34
CA VAL A 177 -1.90 -9.25 -15.45
C VAL A 177 -1.16 -7.98 -15.05
N ALA A 178 -0.23 -8.04 -14.11
CA ALA A 178 0.49 -6.87 -13.67
C ALA A 178 1.44 -6.30 -14.77
N ASP A 179 1.56 -4.99 -14.83
CA ASP A 179 2.58 -4.30 -15.63
C ASP A 179 3.81 -3.98 -14.79
N ILE A 180 3.60 -3.77 -13.49
CA ILE A 180 4.65 -3.47 -12.50
C ILE A 180 4.34 -4.22 -11.23
N TYR A 181 5.37 -4.86 -10.63
CA TYR A 181 5.32 -5.46 -9.31
C TYR A 181 6.33 -4.78 -8.39
N THR A 182 5.95 -4.49 -7.14
CA THR A 182 6.70 -3.64 -6.21
C THR A 182 7.13 -4.37 -4.91
N PRO A 183 7.82 -5.51 -5.00
CA PRO A 183 8.21 -6.27 -3.81
C PRO A 183 9.28 -5.58 -2.98
N ASN A 184 9.33 -5.88 -1.68
CA ASN A 184 10.54 -5.71 -0.90
C ASN A 184 11.53 -6.86 -1.18
N GLN A 185 12.77 -6.72 -0.70
CA GLN A 185 13.82 -7.72 -0.97
C GLN A 185 13.47 -9.13 -0.47
N LYS A 186 12.77 -9.25 0.67
CA LYS A 186 12.38 -10.56 1.22
C LYS A 186 11.33 -11.22 0.34
N GLU A 187 10.32 -10.46 -0.07
CA GLU A 187 9.28 -10.89 -1.01
C GLU A 187 9.88 -11.26 -2.37
N ALA A 188 10.75 -10.40 -2.93
CA ALA A 188 11.40 -10.63 -4.20
C ALA A 188 12.25 -11.92 -4.20
N MET A 189 13.08 -12.10 -3.17
CA MET A 189 13.88 -13.32 -3.02
C MET A 189 13.01 -14.54 -2.81
N ARG A 190 11.95 -14.43 -2.02
CA ARG A 190 11.05 -15.56 -1.73
C ARG A 190 10.30 -16.01 -2.99
N ILE A 191 9.67 -15.09 -3.71
CA ILE A 191 8.87 -15.43 -4.89
C ILE A 191 9.72 -15.99 -6.03
N THR A 192 10.98 -15.54 -6.16
CA THR A 192 11.91 -15.97 -7.23
C THR A 192 12.76 -17.16 -6.83
N GLY A 193 12.79 -17.54 -5.55
CA GLY A 193 13.66 -18.61 -5.05
C GLY A 193 15.14 -18.24 -5.05
N THR A 194 15.50 -16.95 -5.05
CA THR A 194 16.89 -16.46 -5.03
C THR A 194 17.31 -16.07 -3.62
N ASN A 195 18.62 -15.85 -3.40
CA ASN A 195 19.19 -15.45 -2.11
C ASN A 195 19.81 -14.05 -2.13
N ASP A 196 19.69 -13.35 -3.25
CA ASP A 196 20.24 -12.01 -3.45
C ASP A 196 19.18 -11.12 -4.13
N PRO A 197 18.98 -9.87 -3.68
CA PRO A 197 17.95 -8.99 -4.23
C PRO A 197 18.22 -8.54 -5.68
N HIS A 198 19.49 -8.47 -6.13
CA HIS A 198 19.82 -8.19 -7.52
C HIS A 198 19.47 -9.38 -8.42
N ASP A 199 19.75 -10.61 -7.96
CA ASP A 199 19.37 -11.82 -8.69
C ASP A 199 17.84 -11.97 -8.74
N ALA A 200 17.13 -11.60 -7.65
CA ALA A 200 15.68 -11.52 -7.64
C ALA A 200 15.14 -10.51 -8.67
N ALA A 201 15.70 -9.31 -8.72
CA ALA A 201 15.32 -8.28 -9.70
C ALA A 201 15.53 -8.78 -11.15
N ARG A 202 16.67 -9.42 -11.43
CA ARG A 202 16.95 -10.02 -12.76
C ARG A 202 16.01 -11.18 -13.10
N ALA A 203 15.61 -11.99 -12.11
CA ALA A 203 14.62 -13.04 -12.31
C ALA A 203 13.24 -12.45 -12.66
N LEU A 204 12.82 -11.38 -11.96
CA LEU A 204 11.57 -10.66 -12.22
C LEU A 204 11.54 -9.96 -13.57
N LYS A 205 12.70 -9.55 -14.11
CA LYS A 205 12.82 -8.97 -15.47
C LYS A 205 12.26 -9.87 -16.59
N LYS A 206 12.12 -11.16 -16.34
CA LYS A 206 11.51 -12.09 -17.31
C LYS A 206 9.99 -11.89 -17.44
N TYR A 207 9.38 -11.25 -16.44
CA TYR A 207 7.93 -11.02 -16.36
C TYR A 207 7.56 -9.56 -16.60
N PHE A 208 8.47 -8.62 -16.29
CA PHE A 208 8.19 -7.18 -16.29
C PHE A 208 9.25 -6.40 -17.05
N ASP A 209 8.85 -5.44 -17.89
CA ASP A 209 9.78 -4.51 -18.54
C ASP A 209 10.40 -3.54 -17.54
N LYS A 210 9.66 -3.17 -16.51
CA LYS A 210 10.10 -2.35 -15.40
C LYS A 210 10.07 -3.15 -14.11
N VAL A 211 11.19 -3.21 -13.41
CA VAL A 211 11.32 -3.91 -12.11
C VAL A 211 11.78 -2.93 -11.05
N VAL A 212 11.18 -3.02 -9.88
CA VAL A 212 11.66 -2.34 -8.68
C VAL A 212 11.67 -3.33 -7.51
N VAL A 213 12.78 -3.39 -6.79
CA VAL A 213 12.92 -4.16 -5.53
C VAL A 213 13.36 -3.22 -4.44
N LYS A 214 12.53 -3.07 -3.40
CA LYS A 214 12.81 -2.25 -2.22
C LYS A 214 13.84 -2.96 -1.34
N VAL A 215 14.97 -2.30 -1.02
CA VAL A 215 16.04 -2.86 -0.17
C VAL A 215 16.19 -2.07 1.12
N ASP A 216 15.08 -1.94 1.83
CA ASP A 216 14.93 -1.28 3.12
C ASP A 216 15.52 0.14 3.15
N LYS A 217 16.36 0.43 4.15
CA LYS A 217 17.01 1.75 4.34
C LYS A 217 18.00 2.14 3.24
N ASP A 218 18.46 1.19 2.45
CA ASP A 218 19.50 1.47 1.44
C ASP A 218 18.91 2.07 0.15
N GLY A 219 17.63 1.79 -0.13
CA GLY A 219 16.93 2.34 -1.30
C GLY A 219 16.26 1.26 -2.17
N CYS A 220 16.44 1.33 -3.49
CA CYS A 220 15.80 0.41 -4.42
C CYS A 220 16.72 0.01 -5.58
N ILE A 221 16.63 -1.27 -5.96
CA ILE A 221 17.14 -1.76 -7.24
C ILE A 221 16.06 -1.51 -8.29
N GLY A 222 16.39 -0.88 -9.40
CA GLY A 222 15.51 -0.65 -10.53
C GLY A 222 16.05 -1.30 -11.80
N ILE A 223 15.16 -1.79 -12.67
CA ILE A 223 15.48 -2.20 -14.04
C ILE A 223 14.48 -1.54 -14.99
N ASP A 224 14.96 -0.86 -16.05
CA ASP A 224 14.13 -0.27 -17.09
C ASP A 224 14.80 -0.50 -18.44
N GLY A 225 14.07 -1.07 -19.41
CA GLY A 225 14.59 -1.36 -20.74
C GLY A 225 15.81 -2.29 -20.76
N GLY A 226 16.10 -3.02 -19.68
CA GLY A 226 17.27 -3.88 -19.51
C GLY A 226 18.46 -3.23 -18.80
N GLU A 227 18.44 -1.92 -18.54
CA GLU A 227 19.42 -1.23 -17.72
C GLU A 227 19.08 -1.40 -16.23
N GLU A 228 20.01 -1.99 -15.47
CA GLU A 228 19.92 -2.11 -14.01
C GLU A 228 20.57 -0.87 -13.37
N PHE A 229 19.89 -0.29 -12.40
CA PHE A 229 20.37 0.87 -11.65
C PHE A 229 19.95 0.81 -10.19
N PHE A 230 20.62 1.60 -9.35
CA PHE A 230 20.29 1.74 -7.94
C PHE A 230 19.86 3.17 -7.61
N VAL A 231 18.80 3.31 -6.82
CA VAL A 231 18.32 4.61 -6.31
C VAL A 231 18.42 4.59 -4.79
N LYS A 232 19.34 5.38 -4.22
CA LYS A 232 19.51 5.47 -2.77
C LYS A 232 18.27 6.03 -2.08
N SER A 233 18.07 5.63 -0.82
CA SER A 233 17.08 6.26 0.05
C SER A 233 17.48 7.69 0.44
N VAL A 234 16.55 8.42 1.06
CA VAL A 234 16.82 9.77 1.59
C VAL A 234 17.34 9.65 3.01
N GLU A 235 18.64 9.91 3.23
CA GLU A 235 19.37 9.65 4.49
C GLU A 235 18.88 10.46 5.70
N GLU A 236 18.21 11.59 5.48
CA GLU A 236 17.71 12.45 6.57
C GLU A 236 16.48 11.89 7.29
N PHE A 237 15.74 11.01 6.67
CA PHE A 237 14.57 10.38 7.25
C PHE A 237 14.98 9.29 8.25
N LYS A 238 14.78 9.55 9.54
CA LYS A 238 15.12 8.61 10.61
C LYS A 238 13.94 7.69 10.91
N ASN A 239 14.18 6.39 10.85
CA ASN A 239 13.15 5.39 11.10
C ASN A 239 12.75 5.35 12.58
N LYS A 240 11.47 5.62 12.86
CA LYS A 240 10.78 5.38 14.13
C LYS A 240 9.84 4.18 14.04
N ASP A 241 9.08 4.08 12.94
CA ASP A 241 8.12 3.01 12.71
C ASP A 241 8.02 2.71 11.21
N SER A 242 8.25 1.46 10.82
CA SER A 242 8.22 1.04 9.41
C SER A 242 6.81 0.74 8.88
N THR A 243 5.77 0.90 9.71
CA THR A 243 4.38 0.65 9.32
C THR A 243 3.97 1.60 8.19
N GLY A 244 3.44 1.04 7.11
CA GLY A 244 2.98 1.83 5.96
C GLY A 244 4.07 2.38 5.03
N ALA A 245 5.36 2.09 5.30
CA ALA A 245 6.45 2.55 4.42
C ALA A 245 6.33 2.03 2.99
N GLY A 246 5.93 0.76 2.82
CA GLY A 246 5.67 0.15 1.52
C GLY A 246 4.52 0.81 0.78
N ASP A 247 3.42 1.07 1.49
CA ASP A 247 2.23 1.73 0.94
C ASP A 247 2.52 3.16 0.50
N ALA A 248 3.27 3.90 1.33
CA ALA A 248 3.71 5.24 0.99
C ALA A 248 4.69 5.24 -0.19
N PHE A 249 5.64 4.27 -0.23
CA PHE A 249 6.52 4.09 -1.39
C PHE A 249 5.72 3.85 -2.68
N LEU A 250 4.75 2.94 -2.62
CA LEU A 250 3.88 2.65 -3.76
C LEU A 250 3.13 3.90 -4.23
N ALA A 251 2.65 4.74 -3.31
CA ALA A 251 2.00 6.01 -3.67
C ALA A 251 2.94 6.95 -4.43
N GLY A 252 4.18 7.13 -3.96
CA GLY A 252 5.18 7.96 -4.64
C GLY A 252 5.57 7.41 -6.01
N LEU A 253 5.75 6.09 -6.12
CA LEU A 253 5.99 5.42 -7.41
C LEU A 253 4.84 5.67 -8.38
N CYS A 254 3.60 5.46 -7.93
CA CYS A 254 2.39 5.66 -8.74
C CYS A 254 2.18 7.13 -9.10
N TYR A 255 2.56 8.08 -8.25
CA TYR A 255 2.57 9.51 -8.60
C TYR A 255 3.46 9.74 -9.83
N GLY A 256 4.68 9.21 -9.83
CA GLY A 256 5.58 9.34 -10.97
C GLY A 256 5.04 8.68 -12.25
N LEU A 257 4.49 7.47 -12.14
CA LEU A 257 3.84 6.76 -13.26
C LEU A 257 2.61 7.52 -13.79
N PHE A 258 1.83 8.11 -12.91
CA PHE A 258 0.63 8.85 -13.28
C PHE A 258 0.93 10.10 -14.10
N TYR A 259 2.06 10.75 -13.85
CA TYR A 259 2.51 11.93 -14.60
C TYR A 259 3.56 11.61 -15.67
N ASP A 260 3.72 10.31 -16.02
CA ASP A 260 4.63 9.82 -17.08
C ASP A 260 6.10 10.23 -16.87
N PHE A 261 6.55 10.33 -15.62
CA PHE A 261 7.97 10.57 -15.32
C PHE A 261 8.83 9.35 -15.71
N PRO A 262 10.14 9.55 -16.02
CA PRO A 262 11.07 8.45 -16.18
C PRO A 262 11.03 7.49 -14.98
N PHE A 263 11.12 6.18 -15.21
CA PHE A 263 10.92 5.17 -14.18
C PHE A 263 11.87 5.34 -12.97
N LYS A 264 13.11 5.74 -13.23
CA LYS A 264 14.08 6.08 -12.19
C LYS A 264 13.58 7.23 -11.28
N ASP A 265 12.88 8.21 -11.84
CA ASP A 265 12.28 9.30 -11.06
C ASP A 265 11.05 8.83 -10.29
N CYS A 266 10.26 7.89 -10.84
CA CYS A 266 9.17 7.26 -10.10
C CYS A 266 9.70 6.56 -8.83
N ILE A 267 10.83 5.87 -8.91
CA ILE A 267 11.48 5.24 -7.75
C ILE A 267 11.97 6.27 -6.73
N LYS A 268 12.52 7.42 -7.19
CA LYS A 268 12.91 8.53 -6.28
C LYS A 268 11.72 9.07 -5.50
N PHE A 269 10.58 9.27 -6.16
CA PHE A 269 9.35 9.66 -5.48
C PHE A 269 8.92 8.63 -4.44
N GLY A 270 8.98 7.34 -4.78
CA GLY A 270 8.74 6.26 -3.82
C GLY A 270 9.68 6.31 -2.61
N ASN A 271 10.98 6.51 -2.82
CA ASN A 271 11.95 6.62 -1.72
C ASN A 271 11.70 7.85 -0.82
N ILE A 272 11.20 8.96 -1.37
CA ILE A 272 10.84 10.14 -0.59
C ILE A 272 9.60 9.86 0.26
N THR A 273 8.52 9.37 -0.34
CA THR A 273 7.25 9.12 0.36
C THR A 273 7.38 8.00 1.39
N GLY A 274 8.01 6.88 1.04
CA GLY A 274 8.27 5.77 1.97
C GLY A 274 9.24 6.17 3.10
N GLY A 275 10.30 6.91 2.77
CA GLY A 275 11.24 7.42 3.76
C GLY A 275 10.61 8.44 4.72
N LYS A 276 9.70 9.29 4.25
CA LYS A 276 8.95 10.21 5.12
C LYS A 276 8.00 9.47 6.04
N ALA A 277 7.31 8.45 5.54
CA ALA A 277 6.33 7.68 6.33
C ALA A 277 6.95 7.07 7.60
N VAL A 278 8.20 6.60 7.54
CA VAL A 278 8.86 5.97 8.70
C VAL A 278 9.27 6.93 9.81
N THR A 279 9.10 8.23 9.65
CA THR A 279 9.57 9.23 10.64
C THR A 279 8.66 9.42 11.84
N GLU A 280 7.44 8.90 11.80
CA GLU A 280 6.48 8.94 12.91
C GLU A 280 5.79 7.57 13.08
N VAL A 281 5.13 7.38 14.23
CA VAL A 281 4.38 6.15 14.52
C VAL A 281 3.04 6.16 13.77
N GLY A 282 2.73 5.05 13.11
CA GLY A 282 1.48 4.83 12.36
C GLY A 282 1.60 5.10 10.85
N ALA A 283 0.85 4.31 10.07
CA ALA A 283 1.01 4.21 8.62
C ALA A 283 0.74 5.52 7.84
N LEU A 284 -0.07 6.43 8.40
CA LEU A 284 -0.55 7.64 7.72
C LEU A 284 -0.22 8.93 8.49
N THR A 285 0.58 8.85 9.54
CA THR A 285 0.91 10.01 10.41
C THR A 285 1.87 10.96 9.71
N ALA A 286 2.97 10.45 9.16
CA ALA A 286 3.94 11.26 8.43
C ALA A 286 3.78 11.05 6.92
N TYR A 287 3.68 12.14 6.18
CA TYR A 287 3.55 12.13 4.72
C TYR A 287 4.19 13.39 4.12
N VAL A 288 4.28 13.45 2.82
CA VAL A 288 4.61 14.65 2.04
C VAL A 288 3.42 15.02 1.16
N ASN A 289 3.20 16.30 0.94
CA ASN A 289 2.33 16.79 -0.12
C ASN A 289 3.12 16.92 -1.45
N GLU A 290 2.45 17.27 -2.55
CA GLU A 290 3.07 17.37 -3.86
C GLU A 290 4.24 18.39 -3.89
N GLU A 291 4.07 19.58 -3.30
CA GLU A 291 5.10 20.62 -3.24
C GLU A 291 6.36 20.11 -2.53
N GLU A 292 6.19 19.48 -1.38
CA GLU A 292 7.29 18.87 -0.62
C GLU A 292 7.95 17.73 -1.40
N LEU A 293 7.17 16.87 -2.06
CA LEU A 293 7.68 15.77 -2.88
C LEU A 293 8.61 16.28 -3.99
N LEU A 294 8.16 17.27 -4.74
CA LEU A 294 8.94 17.88 -5.83
C LEU A 294 10.18 18.61 -5.31
N ARG A 295 10.07 19.29 -4.17
CA ARG A 295 11.21 19.91 -3.50
C ARG A 295 12.26 18.88 -3.09
N TYR A 296 11.86 17.82 -2.38
CA TYR A 296 12.79 16.75 -1.97
C TYR A 296 13.45 16.08 -3.17
N LYS A 297 12.69 15.81 -4.25
CA LYS A 297 13.28 15.27 -5.48
C LYS A 297 14.40 16.16 -6.00
N LYS A 298 14.20 17.47 -6.05
CA LYS A 298 15.19 18.44 -6.57
C LYS A 298 16.43 18.57 -5.66
N GLU A 299 16.22 18.48 -4.33
CA GLU A 299 17.29 18.70 -3.34
C GLU A 299 18.14 17.46 -3.08
N LYS A 300 17.58 16.25 -3.26
CA LYS A 300 18.21 14.98 -2.82
C LYS A 300 18.69 14.11 -3.96
N PHE A 301 18.22 14.36 -5.19
CA PHE A 301 18.53 13.59 -6.38
C PHE A 301 18.93 14.47 -7.58
#